data_4723eec7ffb5f9cdbd2a32772083678e
#
_entry.id   4723eec7ffb5f9cdbd2a32772083678e
#
_cell.length_a   1.000
_cell.length_b   1.000
_cell.length_c   1.000
_cell.angle_alpha   90.00
_cell.angle_beta   90.00
_cell.angle_gamma   90.00
#
_symmetry.space_group_name_H-M   'P 1'
#
loop_
_entity.id
_entity.type
_entity.pdbx_description
1 polymer ?
#
loop_
_entity_poly.entity_id
_entity_poly.type
_entity_poly.pdbx_seq_one_letter_code
_entity_poly.pdbx_strand_id
1 'polypeptide(L)'
;MPRVAADSGVAFLGDLDLSDKGMVLVTGATGFVGKWTIVRLLQAGYPVRGTIRSMRRAPEVFRSVISEVGRDASSRLELVEADLLDDTGWAEAMQGPTTVMHVAAAIRADEPRDKSLVIRPALEGTERVLKSSHAAGIRRFILTSSIATVGYGHGHTTGRRVYDESHFTNLDGMQFPWAYCIGKTKAERLAWDFAKSNGIGLTTIHPGAIIGPALDEDASISVGLVSGLLDGSTPAMPSNGFSIIDVRDVADLHVVALEKPEAVGERYLATADYMPFPEVANILRAAYPDRRITTKSVPDWLIKVIARFGGPARQIINDIGNEKVFDGTKGQRLLGRSFIPARESILATAESVIRLGLVQNPKA
;
A
#
# COMPACT_ATOMS: atom_id res chain seq x y z
N MET A 1 8.98 -33.90 -33.69
CA MET A 1 9.14 -32.58 -33.03
C MET A 1 9.85 -32.78 -31.70
N PRO A 2 11.07 -32.29 -31.52
CA PRO A 2 11.82 -32.52 -30.28
C PRO A 2 11.34 -31.54 -29.18
N ARG A 3 11.18 -32.09 -27.96
CA ARG A 3 10.94 -31.33 -26.73
C ARG A 3 12.16 -30.46 -26.44
N VAL A 4 11.98 -29.16 -26.36
CA VAL A 4 12.99 -28.23 -25.85
C VAL A 4 12.99 -28.36 -24.33
N ALA A 5 14.09 -28.86 -23.81
CA ALA A 5 14.37 -28.88 -22.37
C ALA A 5 14.53 -27.44 -21.90
N ALA A 6 13.72 -27.06 -20.89
CA ALA A 6 13.90 -25.84 -20.14
C ALA A 6 15.00 -26.10 -19.10
N ASP A 7 16.23 -25.83 -19.48
CA ASP A 7 17.36 -25.71 -18.57
C ASP A 7 17.64 -24.21 -18.41
N SER A 8 17.08 -23.59 -17.38
CA SER A 8 17.51 -22.29 -16.92
C SER A 8 17.76 -22.39 -15.43
N GLY A 9 19.00 -22.77 -15.12
CA GLY A 9 19.56 -22.75 -13.79
C GLY A 9 19.42 -21.36 -13.18
N VAL A 10 18.48 -21.20 -12.26
CA VAL A 10 18.52 -20.13 -11.27
C VAL A 10 19.39 -20.60 -10.13
N ALA A 11 20.70 -20.59 -10.36
CA ALA A 11 21.71 -20.63 -9.30
C ALA A 11 21.88 -19.20 -8.76
N PHE A 12 20.93 -18.73 -7.95
CA PHE A 12 21.09 -17.49 -7.19
C PHE A 12 20.18 -17.54 -5.96
N LEU A 13 20.75 -17.99 -4.89
CA LEU A 13 20.53 -17.65 -3.49
C LEU A 13 21.26 -18.73 -2.66
N GLY A 14 22.60 -18.80 -2.83
CA GLY A 14 23.44 -19.48 -1.85
C GLY A 14 23.29 -18.72 -0.54
N ASP A 15 22.90 -19.46 0.50
CA ASP A 15 23.01 -19.13 1.93
C ASP A 15 22.93 -17.64 2.30
N LEU A 16 21.72 -17.06 2.25
CA LEU A 16 21.43 -15.91 3.08
C LEU A 16 21.41 -16.42 4.53
N ASP A 17 22.51 -16.20 5.23
CA ASP A 17 22.58 -16.42 6.67
C ASP A 17 21.64 -15.44 7.37
N LEU A 18 20.43 -15.89 7.68
CA LEU A 18 19.40 -15.14 8.38
C LEU A 18 19.75 -14.89 9.86
N SER A 19 20.89 -15.39 10.35
CA SER A 19 21.36 -15.19 11.72
C SER A 19 21.89 -13.78 11.97
N ASP A 20 22.40 -13.09 10.93
CA ASP A 20 22.79 -11.68 10.99
C ASP A 20 21.76 -10.82 10.25
N LYS A 21 20.82 -10.24 11.03
CA LYS A 21 19.76 -9.40 10.49
C LYS A 21 20.34 -8.11 9.90
N GLY A 22 20.65 -8.15 8.59
CA GLY A 22 21.13 -7.00 7.84
C GLY A 22 20.15 -5.81 7.89
N MET A 23 20.67 -4.60 7.76
CA MET A 23 19.87 -3.38 7.76
C MET A 23 18.88 -3.37 6.59
N VAL A 24 17.65 -2.94 6.86
CA VAL A 24 16.58 -2.77 5.85
C VAL A 24 16.34 -1.29 5.59
N LEU A 25 16.42 -0.88 4.31
CA LEU A 25 15.97 0.43 3.89
C LEU A 25 14.47 0.42 3.63
N VAL A 26 13.72 1.32 4.31
CA VAL A 26 12.29 1.54 4.08
C VAL A 26 12.11 2.93 3.49
N THR A 27 11.60 3.03 2.26
CA THR A 27 11.29 4.34 1.67
C THR A 27 9.94 4.86 2.15
N GLY A 28 9.83 6.19 2.37
CA GLY A 28 8.58 6.81 2.78
C GLY A 28 8.22 6.60 4.25
N ALA A 29 9.20 6.72 5.13
CA ALA A 29 9.06 6.51 6.57
C ALA A 29 8.03 7.42 7.26
N THR A 30 7.63 8.55 6.65
CA THR A 30 6.56 9.41 7.19
C THR A 30 5.16 8.91 6.86
N GLY A 31 5.00 8.02 5.86
CA GLY A 31 3.69 7.53 5.43
C GLY A 31 3.13 6.45 6.35
N PHE A 32 1.81 6.26 6.30
CA PHE A 32 1.07 5.30 7.12
C PHE A 32 1.65 3.87 7.06
N VAL A 33 1.82 3.33 5.83
CA VAL A 33 2.39 1.99 5.64
C VAL A 33 3.87 1.95 6.02
N GLY A 34 4.63 3.01 5.69
CA GLY A 34 6.06 3.11 6.02
C GLY A 34 6.33 3.03 7.52
N LYS A 35 5.57 3.77 8.33
CA LYS A 35 5.68 3.74 9.80
C LYS A 35 5.39 2.34 10.35
N TRP A 36 4.30 1.70 9.91
CA TRP A 36 3.96 0.34 10.36
C TRP A 36 4.97 -0.71 9.91
N THR A 37 5.52 -0.58 8.68
CA THR A 37 6.59 -1.46 8.20
C THR A 37 7.84 -1.32 9.09
N ILE A 38 8.23 -0.08 9.44
CA ILE A 38 9.34 0.19 10.36
C ILE A 38 9.06 -0.43 11.74
N VAL A 39 7.85 -0.24 12.28
CA VAL A 39 7.44 -0.84 13.57
C VAL A 39 7.63 -2.36 13.54
N ARG A 40 7.12 -3.04 12.52
CA ARG A 40 7.23 -4.50 12.41
C ARG A 40 8.67 -5.00 12.25
N LEU A 41 9.47 -4.32 11.44
CA LEU A 41 10.90 -4.64 11.28
C LEU A 41 11.66 -4.50 12.61
N LEU A 42 11.43 -3.42 13.35
CA LEU A 42 12.06 -3.19 14.66
C LEU A 42 11.61 -4.24 15.69
N GLN A 43 10.33 -4.61 15.72
CA GLN A 43 9.80 -5.69 16.55
C GLN A 43 10.42 -7.04 16.19
N ALA A 44 10.64 -7.29 14.91
CA ALA A 44 11.34 -8.46 14.40
C ALA A 44 12.87 -8.41 14.63
N GLY A 45 13.42 -7.31 15.17
CA GLY A 45 14.85 -7.19 15.52
C GLY A 45 15.76 -6.64 14.43
N TYR A 46 15.24 -6.20 13.30
CA TYR A 46 16.03 -5.61 12.22
C TYR A 46 16.52 -4.19 12.56
N PRO A 47 17.75 -3.80 12.21
CA PRO A 47 18.11 -2.41 12.08
C PRO A 47 17.42 -1.83 10.82
N VAL A 48 16.89 -0.61 10.93
CA VAL A 48 16.09 0.00 9.88
C VAL A 48 16.63 1.38 9.54
N ARG A 49 16.76 1.67 8.25
CA ARG A 49 16.94 3.03 7.75
C ARG A 49 15.68 3.47 7.02
N GLY A 50 15.07 4.57 7.46
CA GLY A 50 13.89 5.15 6.82
C GLY A 50 14.27 6.36 5.97
N THR A 51 13.72 6.48 4.73
CA THR A 51 13.87 7.71 3.97
C THR A 51 12.71 8.66 4.23
N ILE A 52 13.01 9.95 4.38
CA ILE A 52 12.04 11.05 4.49
C ILE A 52 12.43 12.18 3.57
N ARG A 53 11.46 12.96 3.08
CA ARG A 53 11.74 14.10 2.18
C ARG A 53 12.33 15.31 2.87
N SER A 54 12.18 15.41 4.19
CA SER A 54 12.73 16.49 4.99
C SER A 54 12.94 16.04 6.42
N MET A 55 14.12 16.25 6.95
CA MET A 55 14.49 15.94 8.34
C MET A 55 13.66 16.70 9.38
N ARG A 56 12.95 17.76 8.98
CA ARG A 56 11.98 18.45 9.86
C ARG A 56 10.88 17.52 10.37
N ARG A 57 10.56 16.45 9.62
CA ARG A 57 9.54 15.45 10.00
C ARG A 57 10.09 14.27 10.80
N ALA A 58 11.40 14.19 11.02
CA ALA A 58 12.01 13.10 11.79
C ALA A 58 11.42 12.94 13.21
N PRO A 59 11.18 14.03 13.99
CA PRO A 59 10.60 13.89 15.33
C PRO A 59 9.20 13.26 15.34
N GLU A 60 8.41 13.46 14.28
CA GLU A 60 7.08 12.85 14.12
C GLU A 60 7.22 11.34 13.94
N VAL A 61 8.09 10.90 13.03
CA VAL A 61 8.35 9.47 12.77
C VAL A 61 8.82 8.77 14.06
N PHE A 62 9.81 9.36 14.75
CA PHE A 62 10.31 8.79 16.01
C PHE A 62 9.22 8.68 17.06
N ARG A 63 8.37 9.70 17.24
CA ARG A 63 7.26 9.64 18.22
C ARG A 63 6.30 8.50 17.89
N SER A 64 5.86 8.38 16.64
CA SER A 64 4.95 7.34 16.18
C SER A 64 5.55 5.94 16.35
N VAL A 65 6.83 5.76 16.03
CA VAL A 65 7.51 4.47 16.17
C VAL A 65 7.76 4.12 17.64
N ILE A 66 8.24 5.07 18.45
CA ILE A 66 8.51 4.85 19.88
C ILE A 66 7.24 4.45 20.64
N SER A 67 6.08 5.00 20.28
CA SER A 67 4.81 4.64 20.92
C SER A 67 4.46 3.15 20.76
N GLU A 68 4.92 2.52 19.67
CA GLU A 68 4.61 1.12 19.34
C GLU A 68 5.71 0.13 19.79
N VAL A 69 6.98 0.54 19.74
CA VAL A 69 8.10 -0.40 19.99
C VAL A 69 8.93 -0.07 21.23
N GLY A 70 8.70 1.08 21.84
CA GLY A 70 9.52 1.57 22.95
C GLY A 70 10.86 2.18 22.49
N ARG A 71 11.59 2.80 23.46
CA ARG A 71 12.84 3.52 23.16
C ARG A 71 13.98 2.60 22.74
N ASP A 72 14.12 1.44 23.39
CA ASP A 72 15.23 0.52 23.14
C ASP A 72 15.21 -0.03 21.70
N ALA A 73 14.02 -0.46 21.24
CA ALA A 73 13.87 -0.95 19.86
C ALA A 73 14.04 0.18 18.85
N SER A 74 13.56 1.39 19.16
CA SER A 74 13.68 2.55 18.26
C SER A 74 15.13 3.05 18.10
N SER A 75 16.06 2.66 18.97
CA SER A 75 17.49 2.99 18.82
C SER A 75 18.13 2.35 17.56
N ARG A 76 17.46 1.35 16.97
CA ARG A 76 17.87 0.72 15.70
C ARG A 76 17.26 1.39 14.46
N LEU A 77 16.57 2.53 14.61
CA LEU A 77 16.02 3.32 13.52
C LEU A 77 16.93 4.50 13.20
N GLU A 78 17.36 4.58 11.96
CA GLU A 78 18.00 5.76 11.36
C GLU A 78 17.06 6.40 10.35
N LEU A 79 17.14 7.72 10.20
CA LEU A 79 16.41 8.45 9.17
C LEU A 79 17.39 9.23 8.30
N VAL A 80 17.17 9.20 6.98
CA VAL A 80 17.95 9.91 5.98
C VAL A 80 17.03 10.68 5.04
N GLU A 81 17.52 11.79 4.50
CA GLU A 81 16.77 12.60 3.55
C GLU A 81 16.96 12.09 2.13
N ALA A 82 15.85 11.76 1.46
CA ALA A 82 15.81 11.39 0.05
C ALA A 82 14.43 11.64 -0.55
N ASP A 83 14.38 12.15 -1.77
CA ASP A 83 13.16 12.41 -2.52
C ASP A 83 13.09 11.51 -3.77
N LEU A 84 11.90 10.99 -4.07
CA LEU A 84 11.67 10.14 -5.26
C LEU A 84 11.93 10.89 -6.58
N LEU A 85 11.88 12.20 -6.58
CA LEU A 85 12.09 13.05 -7.77
C LEU A 85 13.45 13.73 -7.82
N ASP A 86 14.34 13.48 -6.84
CA ASP A 86 15.69 14.03 -6.77
C ASP A 86 16.71 12.89 -6.62
N ASP A 87 17.89 13.04 -7.22
CA ASP A 87 18.96 12.04 -7.12
C ASP A 87 19.78 12.17 -5.81
N THR A 88 19.63 13.30 -5.12
CA THR A 88 20.34 13.59 -3.87
C THR A 88 19.88 12.67 -2.74
N GLY A 89 20.82 12.25 -1.91
CA GLY A 89 20.57 11.45 -0.70
C GLY A 89 20.49 9.94 -0.93
N TRP A 90 20.23 9.46 -2.17
CA TRP A 90 20.07 8.02 -2.40
C TRP A 90 21.36 7.23 -2.22
N ALA A 91 22.50 7.79 -2.61
CA ALA A 91 23.80 7.13 -2.40
C ALA A 91 24.08 6.90 -0.91
N GLU A 92 23.79 7.89 -0.06
CA GLU A 92 23.90 7.78 1.40
C GLU A 92 22.86 6.79 1.96
N ALA A 93 21.61 6.89 1.51
CA ALA A 93 20.52 6.01 1.95
C ALA A 93 20.84 4.53 1.72
N MET A 94 21.57 4.20 0.65
CA MET A 94 21.90 2.83 0.27
C MET A 94 23.19 2.28 0.91
N GLN A 95 23.93 3.07 1.70
CA GLN A 95 25.13 2.59 2.40
C GLN A 95 24.75 1.74 3.61
N GLY A 96 25.05 0.45 3.59
CA GLY A 96 24.79 -0.50 4.69
C GLY A 96 23.54 -1.35 4.56
N PRO A 97 22.38 -0.89 4.05
CA PRO A 97 21.24 -1.76 3.81
C PRO A 97 21.56 -2.94 2.89
N THR A 98 21.04 -4.11 3.23
CA THR A 98 21.11 -5.34 2.43
C THR A 98 19.83 -5.59 1.64
N THR A 99 18.75 -4.94 2.03
CA THR A 99 17.41 -5.06 1.44
C THR A 99 16.75 -3.69 1.34
N VAL A 100 15.99 -3.48 0.28
CA VAL A 100 15.11 -2.31 0.12
C VAL A 100 13.65 -2.71 0.16
N MET A 101 12.87 -2.06 1.02
CA MET A 101 11.41 -2.05 1.00
C MET A 101 10.93 -0.72 0.44
N HIS A 102 10.53 -0.73 -0.83
CA HIS A 102 10.04 0.47 -1.51
C HIS A 102 8.55 0.66 -1.25
N VAL A 103 8.25 1.39 -0.17
CA VAL A 103 6.88 1.67 0.30
C VAL A 103 6.38 3.04 -0.16
N ALA A 104 7.30 3.98 -0.38
CA ALA A 104 6.96 5.33 -0.81
C ALA A 104 6.11 5.36 -2.08
N ALA A 105 5.03 6.13 -2.05
CA ALA A 105 4.18 6.38 -3.20
C ALA A 105 3.60 7.80 -3.13
N ALA A 106 3.49 8.47 -4.28
CA ALA A 106 2.68 9.67 -4.40
C ALA A 106 1.22 9.26 -4.62
N ILE A 107 0.40 9.44 -3.61
CA ILE A 107 -1.04 9.19 -3.69
C ILE A 107 -1.79 10.51 -3.43
N ARG A 108 -2.89 10.73 -4.17
CA ARG A 108 -3.75 11.91 -4.02
C ARG A 108 -5.20 11.46 -3.87
N ALA A 109 -5.95 12.21 -3.07
CA ALA A 109 -7.38 11.98 -2.88
C ALA A 109 -8.22 12.39 -4.10
N ASP A 110 -7.67 13.24 -4.97
CA ASP A 110 -8.30 13.74 -6.19
C ASP A 110 -7.57 13.26 -7.45
N GLU A 111 -8.27 13.19 -8.57
CA GLU A 111 -7.65 12.97 -9.88
C GLU A 111 -7.12 14.30 -10.41
N PRO A 112 -5.80 14.52 -10.48
CA PRO A 112 -5.22 15.78 -10.91
C PRO A 112 -5.45 15.98 -12.42
N ARG A 113 -5.58 17.25 -12.85
CA ARG A 113 -5.61 17.60 -14.29
C ARG A 113 -4.31 17.19 -14.97
N ASP A 114 -3.19 17.51 -14.35
CA ASP A 114 -1.88 17.03 -14.77
C ASP A 114 -1.57 15.70 -14.09
N LYS A 115 -1.79 14.61 -14.82
CA LYS A 115 -1.54 13.24 -14.34
C LYS A 115 -0.07 12.98 -14.02
N SER A 116 0.85 13.79 -14.58
CA SER A 116 2.29 13.64 -14.32
C SER A 116 2.63 13.82 -12.85
N LEU A 117 1.86 14.62 -12.10
CA LEU A 117 2.03 14.82 -10.65
C LEU A 117 1.91 13.53 -9.81
N VAL A 118 1.30 12.48 -10.37
CA VAL A 118 1.18 11.15 -9.72
C VAL A 118 2.02 10.11 -10.46
N ILE A 119 2.00 10.14 -11.80
CA ILE A 119 2.68 9.12 -12.62
C ILE A 119 4.20 9.24 -12.48
N ARG A 120 4.78 10.45 -12.54
CA ARG A 120 6.23 10.64 -12.47
C ARG A 120 6.84 10.16 -11.14
N PRO A 121 6.33 10.56 -9.96
CA PRO A 121 6.87 10.03 -8.70
C PRO A 121 6.76 8.50 -8.59
N ALA A 122 5.70 7.90 -9.12
CA ALA A 122 5.54 6.46 -9.09
C ALA A 122 6.55 5.75 -10.01
N LEU A 123 6.70 6.22 -11.24
CA LEU A 123 7.55 5.59 -12.25
C LEU A 123 9.02 5.95 -12.06
N GLU A 124 9.36 7.24 -12.13
CA GLU A 124 10.73 7.73 -12.03
C GLU A 124 11.32 7.46 -10.64
N GLY A 125 10.48 7.59 -9.58
CA GLY A 125 10.88 7.28 -8.21
C GLY A 125 11.21 5.80 -8.02
N THR A 126 10.39 4.89 -8.52
CA THR A 126 10.67 3.46 -8.46
C THR A 126 11.94 3.12 -9.25
N GLU A 127 12.11 3.69 -10.45
CA GLU A 127 13.32 3.49 -11.25
C GLU A 127 14.57 3.98 -10.53
N ARG A 128 14.53 5.17 -9.92
CA ARG A 128 15.62 5.75 -9.15
C ARG A 128 16.03 4.87 -7.98
N VAL A 129 15.08 4.42 -7.19
CA VAL A 129 15.35 3.54 -6.04
C VAL A 129 15.96 2.22 -6.49
N LEU A 130 15.44 1.60 -7.57
CA LEU A 130 16.01 0.38 -8.15
C LEU A 130 17.44 0.56 -8.66
N LYS A 131 17.70 1.62 -9.39
CA LYS A 131 19.06 1.93 -9.89
C LYS A 131 20.05 2.17 -8.75
N SER A 132 19.63 2.94 -7.74
CA SER A 132 20.48 3.23 -6.58
C SER A 132 20.77 1.99 -5.76
N SER A 133 19.75 1.11 -5.53
CA SER A 133 19.93 -0.15 -4.82
C SER A 133 20.86 -1.10 -5.59
N HIS A 134 20.69 -1.21 -6.91
CA HIS A 134 21.55 -2.04 -7.76
C HIS A 134 23.01 -1.54 -7.75
N ALA A 135 23.22 -0.22 -7.87
CA ALA A 135 24.55 0.39 -7.83
C ALA A 135 25.26 0.16 -6.48
N ALA A 136 24.50 0.11 -5.38
CA ALA A 136 25.02 -0.21 -4.05
C ALA A 136 25.22 -1.74 -3.80
N GLY A 137 24.95 -2.58 -4.79
CA GLY A 137 25.09 -4.03 -4.67
C GLY A 137 23.93 -4.74 -3.99
N ILE A 138 22.84 -4.04 -3.65
CA ILE A 138 21.66 -4.64 -3.01
C ILE A 138 20.91 -5.49 -4.04
N ARG A 139 20.59 -6.74 -3.67
CA ARG A 139 19.94 -7.72 -4.57
C ARG A 139 18.57 -8.16 -4.09
N ARG A 140 18.11 -7.72 -2.92
CA ARG A 140 16.78 -8.02 -2.39
C ARG A 140 15.92 -6.76 -2.38
N PHE A 141 14.76 -6.82 -3.04
CA PHE A 141 13.86 -5.67 -3.19
C PHE A 141 12.40 -6.10 -2.99
N ILE A 142 11.69 -5.40 -2.12
CA ILE A 142 10.26 -5.63 -1.86
C ILE A 142 9.53 -4.34 -2.23
N LEU A 143 8.60 -4.43 -3.18
CA LEU A 143 7.84 -3.29 -3.70
C LEU A 143 6.42 -3.31 -3.18
N THR A 144 5.98 -2.24 -2.53
CA THR A 144 4.56 -2.01 -2.28
C THR A 144 3.89 -1.53 -3.56
N SER A 145 3.25 -2.46 -4.27
CA SER A 145 2.41 -2.20 -5.44
C SER A 145 0.98 -1.86 -5.01
N SER A 146 -0.04 -2.34 -5.71
CA SER A 146 -1.45 -2.11 -5.39
C SER A 146 -2.34 -3.08 -6.16
N ILE A 147 -3.55 -3.37 -5.67
CA ILE A 147 -4.61 -4.03 -6.47
C ILE A 147 -4.95 -3.23 -7.75
N ALA A 148 -4.59 -1.95 -7.81
CA ALA A 148 -4.73 -1.13 -9.01
C ALA A 148 -3.91 -1.66 -10.21
N THR A 149 -2.89 -2.48 -9.97
CA THR A 149 -2.09 -3.12 -11.01
C THR A 149 -2.63 -4.48 -11.47
N VAL A 150 -3.77 -4.91 -10.91
CA VAL A 150 -4.35 -6.24 -11.10
C VAL A 150 -5.73 -6.19 -11.76
N GLY A 151 -6.69 -5.44 -11.19
CA GLY A 151 -8.11 -5.60 -11.46
C GLY A 151 -8.76 -4.58 -12.40
N TYR A 152 -8.00 -3.87 -13.24
CA TYR A 152 -8.54 -2.79 -14.07
C TYR A 152 -8.33 -3.04 -15.58
N GLY A 153 -9.25 -2.48 -16.39
CA GLY A 153 -9.18 -2.57 -17.86
C GLY A 153 -9.55 -3.92 -18.46
N HIS A 154 -10.28 -4.76 -17.72
CA HIS A 154 -10.74 -6.08 -18.17
C HIS A 154 -12.17 -6.08 -18.75
N GLY A 155 -12.63 -4.93 -19.20
CA GLY A 155 -13.98 -4.71 -19.70
C GLY A 155 -14.99 -4.43 -18.57
N HIS A 156 -16.17 -3.92 -18.96
CA HIS A 156 -17.28 -3.76 -18.04
C HIS A 156 -18.01 -5.09 -17.87
N THR A 157 -17.95 -5.63 -16.65
CA THR A 157 -18.84 -6.73 -16.24
C THR A 157 -19.67 -6.22 -15.06
N THR A 158 -20.98 -6.21 -15.18
CA THR A 158 -21.86 -6.02 -14.04
C THR A 158 -21.77 -7.27 -13.14
N GLY A 159 -21.58 -7.05 -11.83
CA GLY A 159 -21.55 -8.12 -10.85
C GLY A 159 -20.17 -8.41 -10.27
N ARG A 160 -20.06 -9.56 -9.62
CA ARG A 160 -18.88 -9.99 -8.88
C ARG A 160 -17.84 -10.63 -9.80
N ARG A 161 -16.59 -10.16 -9.69
CA ARG A 161 -15.42 -10.75 -10.37
C ARG A 161 -14.28 -10.94 -9.40
N VAL A 162 -13.66 -12.11 -9.43
CA VAL A 162 -12.52 -12.46 -8.59
C VAL A 162 -11.23 -12.32 -9.40
N TYR A 163 -10.23 -11.69 -8.82
CA TYR A 163 -8.88 -11.50 -9.37
C TYR A 163 -7.86 -12.14 -8.44
N ASP A 164 -6.82 -12.71 -9.01
CA ASP A 164 -5.66 -13.26 -8.32
C ASP A 164 -4.35 -12.65 -8.86
N GLU A 165 -3.22 -13.12 -8.38
CA GLU A 165 -1.90 -12.63 -8.74
C GLU A 165 -1.50 -12.85 -10.22
N SER A 166 -2.20 -13.70 -10.96
CA SER A 166 -1.96 -13.94 -12.40
C SER A 166 -2.50 -12.81 -13.28
N HIS A 167 -3.42 -12.01 -12.75
CA HIS A 167 -4.02 -10.90 -13.46
C HIS A 167 -3.12 -9.65 -13.45
N PHE A 168 -3.13 -8.93 -14.58
CA PHE A 168 -2.46 -7.65 -14.74
C PHE A 168 -3.42 -6.62 -15.32
N THR A 169 -3.43 -5.43 -14.74
CA THR A 169 -4.24 -4.31 -15.27
C THR A 169 -3.89 -4.04 -16.73
N ASN A 170 -4.92 -4.01 -17.58
CA ASN A 170 -4.85 -3.62 -18.97
C ASN A 170 -5.13 -2.11 -19.09
N LEU A 171 -4.09 -1.30 -19.24
CA LEU A 171 -4.24 0.15 -19.31
C LEU A 171 -5.04 0.60 -20.55
N ASP A 172 -4.92 -0.13 -21.67
CA ASP A 172 -5.60 0.21 -22.92
C ASP A 172 -7.10 -0.14 -22.88
N GLY A 173 -7.48 -1.10 -22.01
CA GLY A 173 -8.87 -1.47 -21.78
C GLY A 173 -9.61 -0.61 -20.77
N MET A 174 -8.95 0.40 -20.18
CA MET A 174 -9.58 1.26 -19.17
C MET A 174 -10.43 2.36 -19.84
N GLN A 175 -11.74 2.38 -19.54
CA GLN A 175 -12.64 3.42 -20.00
C GLN A 175 -12.32 4.79 -19.34
N PHE A 176 -11.94 4.79 -18.09
CA PHE A 176 -11.58 5.99 -17.31
C PHE A 176 -10.21 5.79 -16.66
N PRO A 177 -9.10 5.95 -17.41
CA PRO A 177 -7.76 5.79 -16.86
C PRO A 177 -7.46 6.85 -15.81
N TRP A 178 -7.10 6.46 -14.61
CA TRP A 178 -6.71 7.34 -13.50
C TRP A 178 -5.21 7.30 -13.26
N ALA A 179 -4.67 8.44 -12.85
CA ALA A 179 -3.23 8.66 -12.77
C ALA A 179 -2.52 7.66 -11.87
N TYR A 180 -3.11 7.34 -10.72
CA TYR A 180 -2.56 6.38 -9.76
C TYR A 180 -2.44 4.96 -10.35
N CYS A 181 -3.51 4.47 -11.00
CA CYS A 181 -3.50 3.16 -11.64
C CYS A 181 -2.45 3.08 -12.75
N ILE A 182 -2.35 4.12 -13.59
CA ILE A 182 -1.34 4.21 -14.65
C ILE A 182 0.06 4.20 -14.04
N GLY A 183 0.31 5.04 -13.04
CA GLY A 183 1.61 5.18 -12.39
C GLY A 183 2.08 3.87 -11.75
N LYS A 184 1.22 3.25 -10.93
CA LYS A 184 1.53 1.99 -10.26
C LYS A 184 1.74 0.84 -11.24
N THR A 185 0.89 0.71 -12.27
CA THR A 185 1.04 -0.36 -13.27
C THR A 185 2.34 -0.23 -14.06
N LYS A 186 2.70 0.99 -14.49
CA LYS A 186 3.95 1.22 -15.19
C LYS A 186 5.16 0.99 -14.28
N ALA A 187 5.10 1.46 -13.03
CA ALA A 187 6.18 1.29 -12.05
C ALA A 187 6.43 -0.19 -11.72
N GLU A 188 5.37 -0.98 -11.53
CA GLU A 188 5.51 -2.41 -11.28
C GLU A 188 6.10 -3.16 -12.47
N ARG A 189 5.63 -2.90 -13.70
CA ARG A 189 6.21 -3.50 -14.92
C ARG A 189 7.68 -3.17 -15.06
N LEU A 190 8.03 -1.89 -14.91
CA LEU A 190 9.43 -1.45 -14.91
C LEU A 190 10.26 -2.18 -13.85
N ALA A 191 9.71 -2.36 -12.63
CA ALA A 191 10.41 -3.03 -11.55
C ALA A 191 10.70 -4.50 -11.88
N TRP A 192 9.74 -5.22 -12.47
CA TRP A 192 9.93 -6.61 -12.91
C TRP A 192 10.96 -6.73 -14.03
N ASP A 193 10.90 -5.85 -15.04
CA ASP A 193 11.85 -5.83 -16.16
C ASP A 193 13.27 -5.51 -15.66
N PHE A 194 13.40 -4.51 -14.77
CA PHE A 194 14.68 -4.14 -14.17
C PHE A 194 15.25 -5.27 -13.31
N ALA A 195 14.43 -5.88 -12.47
CA ALA A 195 14.84 -6.96 -11.58
C ALA A 195 15.35 -8.17 -12.38
N LYS A 196 14.62 -8.55 -13.42
CA LYS A 196 15.01 -9.66 -14.33
C LYS A 196 16.35 -9.36 -15.02
N SER A 197 16.54 -8.14 -15.52
CA SER A 197 17.75 -7.75 -16.26
C SER A 197 19.00 -7.62 -15.39
N ASN A 198 18.82 -7.38 -14.07
CA ASN A 198 19.91 -7.06 -13.15
C ASN A 198 20.08 -8.07 -12.00
N GLY A 199 19.40 -9.23 -12.04
CA GLY A 199 19.52 -10.27 -11.03
C GLY A 199 19.07 -9.83 -9.63
N ILE A 200 17.98 -9.05 -9.55
CA ILE A 200 17.39 -8.61 -8.29
C ILE A 200 16.26 -9.56 -7.89
N GLY A 201 16.31 -10.06 -6.66
CA GLY A 201 15.22 -10.82 -6.05
C GLY A 201 14.07 -9.90 -5.67
N LEU A 202 13.12 -9.67 -6.60
CA LEU A 202 11.96 -8.83 -6.41
C LEU A 202 10.79 -9.61 -5.83
N THR A 203 10.09 -9.00 -4.86
CA THR A 203 8.74 -9.41 -4.43
C THR A 203 7.83 -8.20 -4.52
N THR A 204 6.58 -8.36 -4.98
CA THR A 204 5.60 -7.28 -4.99
C THR A 204 4.41 -7.62 -4.11
N ILE A 205 4.01 -6.67 -3.26
CA ILE A 205 2.83 -6.77 -2.38
C ILE A 205 1.78 -5.81 -2.92
N HIS A 206 0.55 -6.29 -3.09
CA HIS A 206 -0.55 -5.58 -3.74
C HIS A 206 -1.69 -5.35 -2.73
N PRO A 207 -1.59 -4.31 -1.91
CA PRO A 207 -2.65 -4.01 -0.96
C PRO A 207 -3.92 -3.52 -1.64
N GLY A 208 -5.06 -3.86 -1.03
CA GLY A 208 -6.34 -3.19 -1.23
C GLY A 208 -6.38 -1.81 -0.58
N ALA A 209 -7.56 -1.37 -0.18
CA ALA A 209 -7.71 -0.16 0.62
C ALA A 209 -7.15 -0.40 2.02
N ILE A 210 -6.04 0.27 2.34
CA ILE A 210 -5.32 0.05 3.59
C ILE A 210 -5.95 0.91 4.68
N ILE A 211 -6.50 0.27 5.70
CA ILE A 211 -7.00 0.89 6.93
C ILE A 211 -6.34 0.22 8.14
N GLY A 212 -6.70 0.64 9.35
CA GLY A 212 -6.12 0.13 10.57
C GLY A 212 -5.71 1.27 11.50
N PRO A 213 -5.03 0.99 12.62
CA PRO A 213 -4.69 2.01 13.60
C PRO A 213 -3.79 3.09 13.02
N ALA A 214 -4.25 4.36 13.05
CA ALA A 214 -3.42 5.52 12.76
C ALA A 214 -2.42 5.74 13.90
N LEU A 215 -1.19 6.09 13.56
CA LEU A 215 -0.12 6.41 14.53
C LEU A 215 0.02 7.92 14.78
N ASP A 216 -0.44 8.71 13.82
CA ASP A 216 -0.47 10.17 13.85
C ASP A 216 -1.46 10.72 12.80
N GLU A 217 -1.39 12.02 12.53
CA GLU A 217 -2.26 12.71 11.58
C GLU A 217 -1.99 12.37 10.11
N ASP A 218 -0.81 11.83 9.76
CA ASP A 218 -0.45 11.42 8.39
C ASP A 218 -0.99 10.02 8.09
N ALA A 219 -2.31 9.91 8.10
CA ALA A 219 -3.03 8.69 7.81
C ALA A 219 -3.34 8.56 6.31
N SER A 220 -3.69 7.34 5.87
CA SER A 220 -4.00 7.08 4.47
C SER A 220 -5.34 7.72 4.04
N ILE A 221 -5.51 7.87 2.70
CA ILE A 221 -6.79 8.31 2.13
C ILE A 221 -7.95 7.39 2.56
N SER A 222 -7.69 6.09 2.69
CA SER A 222 -8.70 5.12 3.15
C SER A 222 -9.09 5.32 4.62
N VAL A 223 -8.15 5.72 5.47
CA VAL A 223 -8.44 6.16 6.85
C VAL A 223 -9.30 7.42 6.85
N GLY A 224 -9.06 8.33 5.90
CA GLY A 224 -9.89 9.54 5.69
C GLY A 224 -11.36 9.22 5.43
N LEU A 225 -11.69 8.10 4.77
CA LEU A 225 -13.07 7.65 4.61
C LEU A 225 -13.74 7.34 5.96
N VAL A 226 -13.06 6.59 6.83
CA VAL A 226 -13.58 6.25 8.17
C VAL A 226 -13.74 7.53 9.00
N SER A 227 -12.76 8.44 8.95
CA SER A 227 -12.80 9.73 9.64
C SER A 227 -13.97 10.59 9.16
N GLY A 228 -14.19 10.69 7.84
CA GLY A 228 -15.28 11.47 7.27
C GLY A 228 -16.69 10.93 7.58
N LEU A 229 -16.81 9.62 7.82
CA LEU A 229 -18.05 9.03 8.34
C LEU A 229 -18.26 9.36 9.82
N LEU A 230 -17.20 9.31 10.63
CA LEU A 230 -17.25 9.56 12.07
C LEU A 230 -17.53 11.02 12.40
N ASP A 231 -17.02 11.98 11.64
CA ASP A 231 -17.22 13.42 11.84
C ASP A 231 -18.41 13.99 11.06
N GLY A 232 -19.09 13.15 10.26
CA GLY A 232 -20.28 13.54 9.51
C GLY A 232 -19.99 14.39 8.26
N SER A 233 -18.71 14.56 7.85
CA SER A 233 -18.32 15.30 6.64
C SER A 233 -18.64 14.53 5.35
N THR A 234 -18.90 13.21 5.44
CA THR A 234 -19.37 12.38 4.34
C THR A 234 -20.89 12.34 4.32
N PRO A 235 -21.57 13.11 3.44
CA PRO A 235 -23.04 13.24 3.46
C PRO A 235 -23.76 12.02 2.88
N ALA A 236 -23.12 11.31 1.96
CA ALA A 236 -23.63 10.08 1.33
C ALA A 236 -22.47 9.32 0.67
N MET A 237 -22.66 8.04 0.43
CA MET A 237 -21.64 7.13 -0.10
C MET A 237 -22.06 6.49 -1.42
N PRO A 238 -21.13 6.05 -2.28
CA PRO A 238 -21.46 5.18 -3.40
C PRO A 238 -21.98 3.82 -2.90
N SER A 239 -22.70 3.10 -3.76
CA SER A 239 -23.26 1.78 -3.46
C SER A 239 -22.23 0.65 -3.54
N ASN A 240 -21.14 0.87 -4.30
CA ASN A 240 -20.03 -0.07 -4.44
C ASN A 240 -19.20 -0.19 -3.15
N GLY A 241 -18.21 -1.05 -3.19
CA GLY A 241 -17.26 -1.26 -2.11
C GLY A 241 -15.84 -1.39 -2.62
N PHE A 242 -14.97 -1.83 -1.75
CA PHE A 242 -13.57 -2.07 -2.05
C PHE A 242 -13.01 -3.22 -1.19
N SER A 243 -11.96 -3.87 -1.67
CA SER A 243 -11.23 -4.85 -0.88
C SER A 243 -10.37 -4.14 0.16
N ILE A 244 -10.58 -4.49 1.43
CA ILE A 244 -9.89 -3.90 2.59
C ILE A 244 -8.74 -4.79 3.02
N ILE A 245 -7.71 -4.16 3.59
CA ILE A 245 -6.63 -4.82 4.31
C ILE A 245 -6.20 -3.97 5.52
N ASP A 246 -5.84 -4.63 6.60
CA ASP A 246 -5.23 -3.95 7.75
C ASP A 246 -3.77 -3.59 7.46
N VAL A 247 -3.37 -2.40 7.86
CA VAL A 247 -1.99 -1.93 7.69
C VAL A 247 -0.96 -2.81 8.41
N ARG A 248 -1.38 -3.42 9.53
CA ARG A 248 -0.53 -4.36 10.30
C ARG A 248 -0.24 -5.62 9.48
N ASP A 249 -1.24 -6.16 8.77
CA ASP A 249 -1.05 -7.30 7.87
C ASP A 249 -0.18 -6.96 6.66
N VAL A 250 -0.33 -5.74 6.12
CA VAL A 250 0.56 -5.26 5.04
C VAL A 250 1.99 -5.20 5.53
N ALA A 251 2.23 -4.64 6.71
CA ALA A 251 3.57 -4.56 7.30
C ALA A 251 4.14 -5.95 7.62
N ASP A 252 3.33 -6.84 8.20
CA ASP A 252 3.72 -8.23 8.48
C ASP A 252 4.09 -8.99 7.20
N LEU A 253 3.33 -8.80 6.09
CA LEU A 253 3.67 -9.39 4.79
C LEU A 253 5.02 -8.90 4.25
N HIS A 254 5.37 -7.64 4.46
CA HIS A 254 6.69 -7.13 4.06
C HIS A 254 7.81 -7.82 4.83
N VAL A 255 7.66 -8.00 6.15
CA VAL A 255 8.65 -8.70 6.98
C VAL A 255 8.75 -10.17 6.60
N VAL A 256 7.62 -10.88 6.48
CA VAL A 256 7.61 -12.30 6.13
C VAL A 256 8.15 -12.52 4.71
N ALA A 257 7.84 -11.62 3.76
CA ALA A 257 8.39 -11.67 2.41
C ALA A 257 9.93 -11.47 2.38
N LEU A 258 10.49 -10.74 3.35
CA LEU A 258 11.94 -10.66 3.53
C LEU A 258 12.54 -11.97 4.05
N GLU A 259 11.86 -12.61 5.01
CA GLU A 259 12.36 -13.78 5.73
C GLU A 259 12.18 -15.10 4.97
N LYS A 260 11.27 -15.13 3.98
CA LYS A 260 10.94 -16.37 3.24
C LYS A 260 11.52 -16.35 1.83
N PRO A 261 12.48 -17.22 1.49
CA PRO A 261 13.08 -17.29 0.15
C PRO A 261 12.07 -17.55 -0.96
N GLU A 262 10.99 -18.30 -0.68
CA GLU A 262 9.92 -18.59 -1.63
C GLU A 262 9.11 -17.36 -2.04
N ALA A 263 9.29 -16.23 -1.35
CA ALA A 263 8.65 -14.97 -1.72
C ALA A 263 9.37 -14.25 -2.88
N VAL A 264 10.59 -14.65 -3.21
CA VAL A 264 11.37 -14.05 -4.29
C VAL A 264 10.79 -14.42 -5.65
N GLY A 265 10.61 -13.43 -6.51
CA GLY A 265 10.02 -13.63 -7.83
C GLY A 265 8.49 -13.66 -7.84
N GLU A 266 7.84 -13.39 -6.69
CA GLU A 266 6.42 -13.59 -6.50
C GLU A 266 5.65 -12.28 -6.27
N ARG A 267 4.36 -12.31 -6.67
CA ARG A 267 3.35 -11.28 -6.38
C ARG A 267 2.44 -11.80 -5.27
N TYR A 268 2.01 -10.93 -4.36
CA TYR A 268 1.09 -11.26 -3.26
C TYR A 268 -0.01 -10.22 -3.14
N LEU A 269 -1.26 -10.64 -3.30
CA LEU A 269 -2.41 -9.81 -2.96
C LEU A 269 -2.56 -9.71 -1.44
N ALA A 270 -2.68 -8.50 -0.95
CA ALA A 270 -2.94 -8.18 0.45
C ALA A 270 -4.36 -7.61 0.56
N THR A 271 -5.33 -8.49 0.65
CA THR A 271 -6.77 -8.17 0.73
C THR A 271 -7.45 -9.17 1.65
N ALA A 272 -8.14 -8.68 2.69
CA ALA A 272 -8.91 -9.52 3.62
C ALA A 272 -10.33 -9.75 3.09
N ASP A 273 -11.14 -8.69 3.07
CA ASP A 273 -12.55 -8.76 2.71
C ASP A 273 -12.91 -7.70 1.67
N TYR A 274 -13.87 -8.02 0.78
CA TYR A 274 -14.60 -6.99 0.03
C TYR A 274 -15.71 -6.42 0.91
N MET A 275 -15.73 -5.10 1.08
CA MET A 275 -16.66 -4.40 1.97
C MET A 275 -17.40 -3.30 1.20
N PRO A 276 -18.73 -3.37 1.07
CA PRO A 276 -19.54 -2.26 0.56
C PRO A 276 -19.42 -1.01 1.46
N PHE A 277 -19.36 0.17 0.87
CA PHE A 277 -19.29 1.42 1.65
C PHE A 277 -20.43 1.57 2.68
N PRO A 278 -21.70 1.24 2.33
CA PRO A 278 -22.78 1.28 3.32
C PRO A 278 -22.58 0.34 4.52
N GLU A 279 -21.88 -0.79 4.31
CA GLU A 279 -21.58 -1.74 5.39
C GLU A 279 -20.54 -1.15 6.36
N VAL A 280 -19.53 -0.46 5.83
CA VAL A 280 -18.57 0.30 6.66
C VAL A 280 -19.32 1.28 7.58
N ALA A 281 -20.26 2.04 7.02
CA ALA A 281 -21.06 2.99 7.80
C ALA A 281 -21.95 2.30 8.84
N ASN A 282 -22.56 1.14 8.51
CA ASN A 282 -23.37 0.37 9.46
C ASN A 282 -22.53 -0.12 10.64
N ILE A 283 -21.31 -0.62 10.39
CA ILE A 283 -20.37 -1.06 11.43
C ILE A 283 -20.05 0.11 12.37
N LEU A 284 -19.69 1.25 11.80
CA LEU A 284 -19.35 2.44 12.59
C LEU A 284 -20.55 2.99 13.38
N ARG A 285 -21.73 3.06 12.77
CA ARG A 285 -22.94 3.53 13.43
C ARG A 285 -23.35 2.63 14.59
N ALA A 286 -23.19 1.31 14.46
CA ALA A 286 -23.46 0.38 15.53
C ALA A 286 -22.48 0.54 16.71
N ALA A 287 -21.19 0.84 16.42
CA ALA A 287 -20.17 1.02 17.45
C ALA A 287 -20.20 2.42 18.09
N TYR A 288 -20.66 3.43 17.37
CA TYR A 288 -20.67 4.85 17.80
C TYR A 288 -22.06 5.47 17.60
N PRO A 289 -23.11 5.01 18.34
CA PRO A 289 -24.48 5.45 18.15
C PRO A 289 -24.73 6.94 18.38
N ASP A 290 -23.87 7.58 19.18
CA ASP A 290 -23.95 9.02 19.50
C ASP A 290 -23.38 9.92 18.38
N ARG A 291 -22.85 9.33 17.29
CA ARG A 291 -22.33 10.07 16.15
C ARG A 291 -23.32 10.08 14.99
N ARG A 292 -23.34 11.17 14.23
CA ARG A 292 -24.19 11.32 13.03
C ARG A 292 -23.58 10.62 11.81
N ILE A 293 -23.54 9.30 11.83
CA ILE A 293 -23.00 8.52 10.70
C ILE A 293 -24.08 8.26 9.68
N THR A 294 -23.88 8.78 8.46
CA THR A 294 -24.79 8.56 7.34
C THR A 294 -24.70 7.13 6.81
N THR A 295 -25.85 6.56 6.44
CA THR A 295 -25.94 5.31 5.67
C THR A 295 -26.58 5.53 4.31
N LYS A 296 -26.76 6.81 3.92
CA LYS A 296 -27.36 7.16 2.62
C LYS A 296 -26.42 6.82 1.48
N SER A 297 -26.94 6.19 0.45
CA SER A 297 -26.20 5.90 -0.77
C SER A 297 -26.58 6.86 -1.90
N VAL A 298 -25.59 7.24 -2.68
CA VAL A 298 -25.78 8.00 -3.92
C VAL A 298 -26.06 7.00 -5.04
N PRO A 299 -27.14 7.20 -5.84
CA PRO A 299 -27.40 6.35 -7.00
C PRO A 299 -26.25 6.38 -8.02
N ASP A 300 -25.92 5.24 -8.61
CA ASP A 300 -24.80 5.06 -9.55
C ASP A 300 -24.83 6.04 -10.73
N TRP A 301 -26.03 6.32 -11.27
CA TRP A 301 -26.19 7.27 -12.37
C TRP A 301 -25.76 8.69 -11.99
N LEU A 302 -26.01 9.10 -10.74
CA LEU A 302 -25.63 10.42 -10.25
C LEU A 302 -24.11 10.52 -10.07
N ILE A 303 -23.46 9.44 -9.56
CA ILE A 303 -21.99 9.37 -9.46
C ILE A 303 -21.36 9.49 -10.85
N LYS A 304 -21.93 8.80 -11.87
CA LYS A 304 -21.47 8.88 -13.26
C LYS A 304 -21.59 10.31 -13.84
N VAL A 305 -22.63 11.05 -13.44
CA VAL A 305 -22.79 12.46 -13.82
C VAL A 305 -21.74 13.33 -13.11
N ILE A 306 -21.60 13.20 -11.79
CA ILE A 306 -20.63 13.98 -11.00
C ILE A 306 -19.19 13.76 -11.50
N ALA A 307 -18.83 12.53 -11.83
CA ALA A 307 -17.50 12.18 -12.33
C ALA A 307 -17.11 12.90 -13.63
N ARG A 308 -18.08 13.39 -14.42
CA ARG A 308 -17.80 14.20 -15.62
C ARG A 308 -17.20 15.57 -15.28
N PHE A 309 -17.53 16.10 -14.10
CA PHE A 309 -17.02 17.38 -13.63
C PHE A 309 -15.70 17.28 -12.85
N GLY A 310 -15.18 16.06 -12.61
CA GLY A 310 -13.93 15.82 -11.90
C GLY A 310 -14.11 15.37 -10.46
N GLY A 311 -13.07 15.56 -9.65
CA GLY A 311 -13.09 15.22 -8.22
C GLY A 311 -12.97 13.73 -7.92
N PRO A 312 -13.18 13.31 -6.63
CA PRO A 312 -13.02 11.93 -6.17
C PRO A 312 -13.90 10.91 -6.91
N ALA A 313 -15.07 11.33 -7.43
CA ALA A 313 -15.97 10.46 -8.18
C ALA A 313 -15.30 9.84 -9.44
N ARG A 314 -14.30 10.52 -10.02
CA ARG A 314 -13.53 9.98 -11.16
C ARG A 314 -12.69 8.75 -10.80
N GLN A 315 -12.24 8.65 -9.58
CA GLN A 315 -11.42 7.51 -9.17
C GLN A 315 -12.25 6.23 -9.00
N ILE A 316 -13.49 6.38 -8.51
CA ILE A 316 -14.37 5.24 -8.22
C ILE A 316 -15.28 4.85 -9.40
N ILE A 317 -15.30 5.62 -10.50
CA ILE A 317 -16.21 5.37 -11.62
C ILE A 317 -15.98 3.99 -12.28
N ASN A 318 -14.74 3.49 -12.26
CA ASN A 318 -14.40 2.17 -12.77
C ASN A 318 -14.92 1.03 -11.90
N ASP A 319 -15.36 1.33 -10.67
CA ASP A 319 -15.83 0.37 -9.69
C ASP A 319 -17.35 0.40 -9.54
N ILE A 320 -18.01 1.43 -10.10
CA ILE A 320 -19.47 1.57 -10.04
C ILE A 320 -20.18 0.45 -10.81
N GLY A 321 -21.01 -0.33 -10.10
CA GLY A 321 -21.72 -1.49 -10.65
C GLY A 321 -20.87 -2.75 -10.77
N ASN A 322 -19.61 -2.71 -10.32
CA ASN A 322 -18.68 -3.85 -10.32
C ASN A 322 -18.26 -4.19 -8.89
N GLU A 323 -18.36 -5.46 -8.54
CA GLU A 323 -17.78 -6.01 -7.31
C GLU A 323 -16.46 -6.68 -7.64
N LYS A 324 -15.36 -5.96 -7.43
CA LYS A 324 -14.01 -6.47 -7.65
C LYS A 324 -13.46 -7.08 -6.37
N VAL A 325 -13.43 -8.39 -6.33
CA VAL A 325 -12.86 -9.16 -5.22
C VAL A 325 -11.44 -9.59 -5.60
N PHE A 326 -10.51 -9.41 -4.71
CA PHE A 326 -9.12 -9.84 -4.91
C PHE A 326 -8.82 -10.97 -3.93
N ASP A 327 -8.36 -12.12 -4.44
CA ASP A 327 -8.10 -13.30 -3.63
C ASP A 327 -6.76 -13.19 -2.89
N GLY A 328 -6.81 -12.83 -1.62
CA GLY A 328 -5.64 -12.72 -0.74
C GLY A 328 -5.11 -14.04 -0.19
N THR A 329 -5.64 -15.19 -0.60
CA THR A 329 -5.28 -16.50 -0.03
C THR A 329 -3.79 -16.81 -0.12
N LYS A 330 -3.12 -16.42 -1.21
CA LYS A 330 -1.67 -16.60 -1.37
C LYS A 330 -0.89 -15.77 -0.34
N GLY A 331 -1.29 -14.51 -0.12
CA GLY A 331 -0.70 -13.67 0.92
C GLY A 331 -0.90 -14.24 2.33
N GLN A 332 -2.09 -14.75 2.65
CA GLN A 332 -2.38 -15.42 3.94
C GLN A 332 -1.52 -16.67 4.13
N ARG A 333 -1.33 -17.48 3.08
CA ARG A 333 -0.44 -18.66 3.15
C ARG A 333 1.01 -18.25 3.42
N LEU A 334 1.50 -17.20 2.76
CA LEU A 334 2.84 -16.67 3.04
C LEU A 334 2.95 -16.20 4.49
N LEU A 335 1.93 -15.46 4.97
CA LEU A 335 1.89 -14.94 6.34
C LEU A 335 1.75 -16.05 7.40
N GLY A 336 1.18 -17.22 7.02
CA GLY A 336 0.94 -18.35 7.93
C GLY A 336 -0.30 -18.18 8.81
N ARG A 337 -1.14 -17.16 8.54
CA ARG A 337 -2.41 -16.90 9.24
C ARG A 337 -3.38 -16.15 8.33
N SER A 338 -4.65 -16.13 8.72
CA SER A 338 -5.64 -15.26 8.08
C SER A 338 -5.31 -13.78 8.32
N PHE A 339 -5.70 -12.94 7.37
CA PHE A 339 -5.68 -11.49 7.56
C PHE A 339 -6.70 -11.06 8.62
N ILE A 340 -6.44 -9.93 9.25
CA ILE A 340 -7.36 -9.28 10.19
C ILE A 340 -8.66 -8.96 9.45
N PRO A 341 -9.82 -9.39 9.96
CA PRO A 341 -11.10 -9.11 9.32
C PRO A 341 -11.35 -7.61 9.12
N ALA A 342 -11.96 -7.23 7.99
CA ALA A 342 -12.22 -5.82 7.66
C ALA A 342 -12.99 -5.09 8.76
N ARG A 343 -13.96 -5.76 9.43
CA ARG A 343 -14.70 -5.20 10.55
C ARG A 343 -13.78 -4.76 11.70
N GLU A 344 -12.82 -5.60 12.06
CA GLU A 344 -11.85 -5.30 13.13
C GLU A 344 -10.96 -4.12 12.73
N SER A 345 -10.49 -4.11 11.49
CA SER A 345 -9.67 -3.01 10.95
C SER A 345 -10.42 -1.68 10.92
N ILE A 346 -11.72 -1.68 10.56
CA ILE A 346 -12.58 -0.49 10.59
C ILE A 346 -12.69 0.07 12.01
N LEU A 347 -12.95 -0.80 12.99
CA LEU A 347 -13.09 -0.39 14.40
C LEU A 347 -11.77 0.10 14.98
N ALA A 348 -10.64 -0.57 14.69
CA ALA A 348 -9.31 -0.13 15.13
C ALA A 348 -8.91 1.22 14.49
N THR A 349 -9.30 1.45 13.23
CA THR A 349 -9.14 2.76 12.58
C THR A 349 -9.93 3.82 13.34
N ALA A 350 -11.22 3.58 13.57
CA ALA A 350 -12.12 4.52 14.24
C ALA A 350 -11.60 4.88 15.66
N GLU A 351 -11.21 3.88 16.44
CA GLU A 351 -10.64 4.08 17.78
C GLU A 351 -9.39 4.95 17.75
N SER A 352 -8.46 4.67 16.81
CA SER A 352 -7.21 5.40 16.72
C SER A 352 -7.40 6.87 16.31
N VAL A 353 -8.26 7.15 15.32
CA VAL A 353 -8.50 8.53 14.88
C VAL A 353 -9.26 9.36 15.93
N ILE A 354 -10.13 8.72 16.72
CA ILE A 354 -10.79 9.36 17.88
C ILE A 354 -9.76 9.65 18.97
N ARG A 355 -8.94 8.68 19.35
CA ARG A 355 -7.88 8.82 20.36
C ARG A 355 -6.88 9.92 20.02
N LEU A 356 -6.53 10.03 18.73
CA LEU A 356 -5.60 11.06 18.23
C LEU A 356 -6.26 12.44 18.05
N GLY A 357 -7.58 12.56 18.26
CA GLY A 357 -8.30 13.83 18.09
C GLY A 357 -8.43 14.26 16.60
N LEU A 358 -8.28 13.34 15.67
CA LEU A 358 -8.34 13.62 14.21
C LEU A 358 -9.77 13.77 13.70
N VAL A 359 -10.77 13.42 14.51
CA VAL A 359 -12.20 13.52 14.16
C VAL A 359 -12.92 14.34 15.20
N GLN A 360 -13.63 15.37 14.77
CA GLN A 360 -14.51 16.12 15.65
C GLN A 360 -15.74 15.29 15.98
N ASN A 361 -16.31 15.49 17.18
CA ASN A 361 -17.63 14.96 17.46
C ASN A 361 -18.65 15.96 16.92
N PRO A 362 -19.38 15.67 15.83
CA PRO A 362 -20.47 16.53 15.43
C PRO A 362 -21.49 16.50 16.56
N LYS A 363 -21.68 17.63 17.24
CA LYS A 363 -22.73 17.75 18.26
C LYS A 363 -24.05 17.33 17.64
N ALA A 364 -24.73 16.45 18.37
CA ALA A 364 -26.05 15.94 18.01
C ALA A 364 -27.07 17.08 17.76
#